data_aab7c1ad20f9cf2f63b7e173beb6a2fe
#
_entry.id   aab7c1ad20f9cf2f63b7e173beb6a2fe
#
_cell.length_a   1.000
_cell.length_b   1.000
_cell.length_c   1.000
_cell.angle_alpha   90.00
_cell.angle_beta   90.00
_cell.angle_gamma   90.00
#
_symmetry.space_group_name_H-M   'P 1'
#
loop_
_entity.id
_entity.type
_entity.pdbx_description
1 polymer ?
#
loop_
_entity_poly.entity_id
_entity_poly.type
_entity_poly.pdbx_seq_one_letter_code
_entity_poly.pdbx_strand_id
1 'polypeptide(L)'
;MSKPGSNSLAAILKDHRELENVFNSHQRALLARDIDSALGLLTKFQASLKQHILYEEEVLLPLYVQREAETEGGTLKIFQAEHRKLQDAADKLTQLTADLYGAPDLMGEILAIIDRETMFKGLFDHHAVREQNILFPRLDACTTATERAKLLEQHVR
;
A
#
# COMPACT_ATOMS: atom_id res chain seq x y z
N MET A 1 15.91 -27.49 9.78
CA MET A 1 15.16 -26.21 9.80
C MET A 1 15.28 -25.54 8.45
N SER A 2 14.20 -25.48 7.72
CA SER A 2 14.17 -24.66 6.50
C SER A 2 14.41 -23.22 6.91
N LYS A 3 15.35 -22.53 6.27
CA LYS A 3 15.51 -21.10 6.45
C LYS A 3 14.14 -20.44 6.25
N PRO A 4 13.62 -19.69 7.21
CA PRO A 4 12.44 -18.89 6.92
C PRO A 4 12.84 -17.92 5.83
N GLY A 5 12.32 -18.07 4.64
CA GLY A 5 12.51 -17.00 3.73
C GLY A 5 12.52 -17.21 2.26
N SER A 6 12.90 -18.36 1.69
CA SER A 6 12.95 -18.41 0.22
C SER A 6 11.57 -18.33 -0.45
N ASN A 7 10.48 -18.71 0.27
CA ASN A 7 9.12 -18.71 -0.26
C ASN A 7 8.09 -18.14 0.73
N SER A 8 8.51 -17.32 1.69
CA SER A 8 7.57 -16.61 2.57
C SER A 8 6.85 -15.52 1.80
N LEU A 9 5.54 -15.39 2.02
CA LEU A 9 4.75 -14.31 1.47
C LEU A 9 5.16 -12.94 2.03
N ALA A 10 5.92 -12.91 3.11
CA ALA A 10 6.53 -11.68 3.61
C ALA A 10 7.42 -10.97 2.58
N ALA A 11 7.85 -11.67 1.51
CA ALA A 11 8.56 -11.04 0.39
C ALA A 11 7.73 -9.93 -0.28
N ILE A 12 6.40 -10.01 -0.20
CA ILE A 12 5.49 -8.98 -0.74
C ILE A 12 5.62 -7.65 0.02
N LEU A 13 6.13 -7.68 1.26
CA LEU A 13 6.36 -6.47 2.06
C LEU A 13 7.33 -5.48 1.40
N LYS A 14 8.17 -5.93 0.48
CA LYS A 14 9.04 -5.00 -0.28
C LYS A 14 8.22 -4.01 -1.13
N ASP A 15 6.99 -4.38 -1.53
CA ASP A 15 6.10 -3.47 -2.25
C ASP A 15 5.76 -2.25 -1.41
N HIS A 16 5.57 -2.43 -0.09
CA HIS A 16 5.31 -1.33 0.83
C HIS A 16 6.49 -0.33 0.84
N ARG A 17 7.72 -0.83 0.83
CA ARG A 17 8.92 0.02 0.79
C ARG A 17 9.05 0.75 -0.55
N GLU A 18 8.74 0.08 -1.66
CA GLU A 18 8.74 0.70 -2.99
C GLU A 18 7.68 1.80 -3.07
N LEU A 19 6.47 1.53 -2.54
CA LEU A 19 5.40 2.52 -2.45
C LEU A 19 5.81 3.72 -1.59
N GLU A 20 6.41 3.48 -0.44
CA GLU A 20 6.93 4.55 0.42
C GLU A 20 7.99 5.40 -0.28
N ASN A 21 8.88 4.77 -1.03
CA ASN A 21 9.93 5.49 -1.77
C ASN A 21 9.33 6.42 -2.82
N VAL A 22 8.32 5.95 -3.57
CA VAL A 22 7.62 6.79 -4.55
C VAL A 22 6.90 7.94 -3.86
N PHE A 23 6.23 7.66 -2.73
CA PHE A 23 5.53 8.68 -1.97
C PHE A 23 6.49 9.74 -1.40
N ASN A 24 7.62 9.33 -0.88
CA ASN A 24 8.66 10.25 -0.40
C ASN A 24 9.20 11.13 -1.53
N SER A 25 9.39 10.58 -2.72
CA SER A 25 9.79 11.35 -3.90
C SER A 25 8.71 12.38 -4.29
N HIS A 26 7.44 12.00 -4.20
CA HIS A 26 6.32 12.90 -4.38
C HIS A 26 6.38 14.09 -3.40
N GLN A 27 6.62 13.82 -2.11
CA GLN A 27 6.71 14.86 -1.10
C GLN A 27 7.89 15.81 -1.35
N ARG A 28 9.02 15.29 -1.79
CA ARG A 28 10.18 16.12 -2.18
C ARG A 28 9.85 17.03 -3.35
N ALA A 29 9.12 16.53 -4.34
CA ALA A 29 8.68 17.33 -5.48
C ALA A 29 7.73 18.45 -5.04
N LEU A 30 6.79 18.17 -4.11
CA LEU A 30 5.92 19.20 -3.51
C LEU A 30 6.73 20.30 -2.86
N LEU A 31 7.70 19.94 -2.01
CA LEU A 31 8.54 20.91 -1.31
C LEU A 31 9.41 21.73 -2.26
N ALA A 32 9.79 21.15 -3.40
CA ALA A 32 10.50 21.84 -4.47
C ALA A 32 9.58 22.70 -5.35
N ARG A 33 8.27 22.72 -5.08
CA ARG A 33 7.24 23.39 -5.88
C ARG A 33 7.17 22.90 -7.33
N ASP A 34 7.60 21.67 -7.57
CA ASP A 34 7.51 21.01 -8.87
C ASP A 34 6.21 20.21 -8.93
N ILE A 35 5.13 20.90 -9.27
CA ILE A 35 3.78 20.34 -9.28
C ILE A 35 3.67 19.20 -10.29
N ASP A 36 4.24 19.36 -11.47
CA ASP A 36 4.19 18.34 -12.53
C ASP A 36 4.80 17.02 -12.04
N SER A 37 6.00 17.07 -11.46
CA SER A 37 6.66 15.88 -10.90
C SER A 37 5.89 15.31 -9.72
N ALA A 38 5.39 16.18 -8.82
CA ALA A 38 4.62 15.75 -7.66
C ALA A 38 3.36 15.00 -8.08
N LEU A 39 2.63 15.53 -9.05
CA LEU A 39 1.40 14.90 -9.55
C LEU A 39 1.71 13.59 -10.28
N GLY A 40 2.74 13.57 -11.11
CA GLY A 40 3.16 12.36 -11.84
C GLY A 40 3.58 11.24 -10.90
N LEU A 41 4.33 11.55 -9.85
CA LEU A 41 4.76 10.56 -8.84
C LEU A 41 3.58 10.04 -8.04
N LEU A 42 2.63 10.90 -7.67
CA LEU A 42 1.44 10.47 -6.94
C LEU A 42 0.53 9.59 -7.80
N THR A 43 0.40 9.90 -9.08
CA THR A 43 -0.33 9.07 -10.04
C THR A 43 0.31 7.69 -10.16
N LYS A 44 1.64 7.63 -10.24
CA LYS A 44 2.40 6.37 -10.23
C LYS A 44 2.16 5.60 -8.94
N PHE A 45 2.20 6.27 -7.80
CA PHE A 45 1.91 5.67 -6.49
C PHE A 45 0.52 5.05 -6.46
N GLN A 46 -0.51 5.78 -6.92
CA GLN A 46 -1.89 5.27 -6.98
C GLN A 46 -2.02 4.02 -7.84
N ALA A 47 -1.39 4.01 -9.02
CA ALA A 47 -1.43 2.86 -9.91
C ALA A 47 -0.79 1.63 -9.27
N SER A 48 0.36 1.80 -8.62
CA SER A 48 1.07 0.73 -7.92
C SER A 48 0.30 0.24 -6.69
N LEU A 49 -0.29 1.15 -5.92
CA LEU A 49 -1.13 0.81 -4.77
C LEU A 49 -2.35 0.00 -5.21
N LYS A 50 -3.01 0.43 -6.27
CA LYS A 50 -4.18 -0.26 -6.82
C LYS A 50 -3.85 -1.68 -7.24
N GLN A 51 -2.73 -1.89 -7.93
CA GLN A 51 -2.29 -3.23 -8.34
C GLN A 51 -1.96 -4.11 -7.14
N HIS A 52 -1.30 -3.56 -6.13
CA HIS A 52 -0.99 -4.26 -4.90
C HIS A 52 -2.27 -4.71 -4.17
N ILE A 53 -3.22 -3.81 -3.99
CA ILE A 53 -4.50 -4.10 -3.35
C ILE A 53 -5.29 -5.14 -4.17
N LEU A 54 -5.31 -5.00 -5.48
CA LEU A 54 -6.03 -5.91 -6.35
C LEU A 54 -5.48 -7.35 -6.23
N TYR A 55 -4.16 -7.50 -6.23
CA TYR A 55 -3.52 -8.80 -6.02
C TYR A 55 -3.92 -9.41 -4.66
N GLU A 56 -3.89 -8.63 -3.60
CA GLU A 56 -4.29 -9.11 -2.28
C GLU A 56 -5.77 -9.51 -2.24
N GLU A 57 -6.66 -8.70 -2.80
CA GLU A 57 -8.10 -8.96 -2.75
C GLU A 57 -8.55 -10.07 -3.69
N GLU A 58 -7.89 -10.26 -4.82
CA GLU A 58 -8.26 -11.30 -5.79
C GLU A 58 -7.55 -12.63 -5.56
N VAL A 59 -6.36 -12.62 -4.96
CA VAL A 59 -5.52 -13.81 -4.80
C VAL A 59 -5.32 -14.21 -3.35
N LEU A 60 -4.82 -13.32 -2.51
CA LEU A 60 -4.43 -13.68 -1.14
C LEU A 60 -5.60 -13.77 -0.16
N LEU A 61 -6.47 -12.78 -0.17
CA LEU A 61 -7.59 -12.74 0.79
C LEU A 61 -8.62 -13.84 0.55
N PRO A 62 -8.98 -14.22 -0.70
CA PRO A 62 -9.83 -15.39 -0.92
C PRO A 62 -9.23 -16.68 -0.36
N LEU A 63 -7.93 -16.87 -0.54
CA LEU A 63 -7.23 -18.05 0.02
C LEU A 63 -7.22 -18.01 1.55
N TYR A 64 -6.97 -16.85 2.11
CA TYR A 64 -6.97 -16.60 3.56
C TYR A 64 -8.30 -17.00 4.20
N VAL A 65 -9.41 -16.63 3.58
CA VAL A 65 -10.76 -17.00 4.03
C VAL A 65 -11.02 -18.50 3.78
N GLN A 66 -10.68 -19.00 2.62
CA GLN A 66 -10.88 -20.42 2.25
C GLN A 66 -10.15 -21.37 3.19
N ARG A 67 -8.95 -21.01 3.63
CA ARG A 67 -8.13 -21.81 4.55
C ARG A 67 -8.45 -21.55 6.01
N GLU A 68 -9.52 -20.81 6.31
CA GLU A 68 -9.95 -20.48 7.67
C GLU A 68 -8.84 -19.83 8.51
N ALA A 69 -8.03 -18.98 7.88
CA ALA A 69 -6.89 -18.32 8.49
C ALA A 69 -7.26 -17.02 9.21
N GLU A 70 -8.49 -16.54 9.07
CA GLU A 70 -8.94 -15.31 9.73
C GLU A 70 -8.81 -15.40 11.26
N THR A 71 -8.52 -14.26 11.87
CA THR A 71 -8.39 -14.16 13.33
C THR A 71 -8.90 -12.79 13.79
N GLU A 72 -9.12 -12.63 15.09
CA GLU A 72 -9.46 -11.34 15.66
C GLU A 72 -8.38 -10.30 15.29
N GLY A 73 -8.81 -9.12 14.84
CA GLY A 73 -7.91 -8.08 14.37
C GLY A 73 -7.32 -8.31 12.99
N GLY A 74 -7.70 -9.40 12.31
CA GLY A 74 -7.23 -9.74 10.95
C GLY A 74 -8.29 -10.46 10.16
N THR A 75 -9.50 -9.90 10.09
CA THR A 75 -10.59 -10.42 9.25
C THR A 75 -10.55 -9.83 7.85
N LEU A 76 -11.18 -10.51 6.90
CA LEU A 76 -11.35 -10.01 5.54
C LEU A 76 -11.91 -8.57 5.52
N LYS A 77 -12.92 -8.30 6.34
CA LYS A 77 -13.56 -6.98 6.41
C LYS A 77 -12.59 -5.88 6.83
N ILE A 78 -11.68 -6.17 7.76
CA ILE A 78 -10.67 -5.21 8.23
C ILE A 78 -9.72 -4.86 7.08
N PHE A 79 -9.17 -5.85 6.39
CA PHE A 79 -8.26 -5.62 5.27
C PHE A 79 -8.94 -4.82 4.15
N GLN A 80 -10.15 -5.20 3.76
CA GLN A 80 -10.92 -4.51 2.73
C GLN A 80 -11.26 -3.07 3.13
N ALA A 81 -11.61 -2.84 4.39
CA ALA A 81 -11.90 -1.49 4.89
C ALA A 81 -10.65 -0.60 4.87
N GLU A 82 -9.50 -1.15 5.25
CA GLU A 82 -8.22 -0.44 5.20
C GLU A 82 -7.83 -0.10 3.75
N HIS A 83 -8.02 -1.04 2.82
CA HIS A 83 -7.78 -0.81 1.40
C HIS A 83 -8.59 0.35 0.85
N ARG A 84 -9.89 0.39 1.17
CA ARG A 84 -10.77 1.49 0.73
C ARG A 84 -10.33 2.84 1.27
N LYS A 85 -9.98 2.89 2.56
CA LYS A 85 -9.50 4.12 3.19
C LYS A 85 -8.22 4.63 2.51
N LEU A 86 -7.30 3.73 2.20
CA LEU A 86 -6.05 4.09 1.52
C LEU A 86 -6.31 4.61 0.11
N GLN A 87 -7.17 3.94 -0.64
CA GLN A 87 -7.51 4.35 -2.00
C GLN A 87 -8.23 5.70 -2.03
N ASP A 88 -9.22 5.88 -1.16
CA ASP A 88 -9.98 7.14 -1.06
C ASP A 88 -9.06 8.30 -0.65
N ALA A 89 -8.18 8.07 0.32
CA ALA A 89 -7.23 9.08 0.76
C ALA A 89 -6.23 9.45 -0.35
N ALA A 90 -5.72 8.45 -1.08
CA ALA A 90 -4.82 8.69 -2.21
C ALA A 90 -5.50 9.47 -3.34
N ASP A 91 -6.76 9.15 -3.65
CA ASP A 91 -7.56 9.89 -4.63
C ASP A 91 -7.70 11.35 -4.23
N LYS A 92 -8.00 11.61 -2.96
CA LYS A 92 -8.13 12.96 -2.43
C LYS A 92 -6.82 13.74 -2.52
N LEU A 93 -5.70 13.10 -2.17
CA LEU A 93 -4.38 13.74 -2.26
C LEU A 93 -4.02 14.08 -3.71
N THR A 94 -4.37 13.22 -4.66
CA THR A 94 -4.16 13.48 -6.10
C THR A 94 -4.95 14.69 -6.56
N GLN A 95 -6.22 14.79 -6.16
CA GLN A 95 -7.06 15.95 -6.49
C GLN A 95 -6.49 17.23 -5.88
N LEU A 96 -6.08 17.20 -4.61
CA LEU A 96 -5.49 18.36 -3.94
C LEU A 96 -4.18 18.79 -4.60
N THR A 97 -3.37 17.85 -5.07
CA THR A 97 -2.13 18.15 -5.78
C THR A 97 -2.42 18.79 -7.14
N ALA A 98 -3.41 18.27 -7.88
CA ALA A 98 -3.84 18.88 -9.14
C ALA A 98 -4.38 20.31 -8.95
N ASP A 99 -5.06 20.57 -7.84
CA ASP A 99 -5.62 21.88 -7.52
C ASP A 99 -4.53 22.92 -7.18
N LEU A 100 -3.27 22.51 -7.03
CA LEU A 100 -2.16 23.45 -6.79
C LEU A 100 -1.86 24.35 -7.98
N TYR A 101 -2.24 23.93 -9.20
CA TYR A 101 -2.05 24.77 -10.38
C TYR A 101 -2.88 26.06 -10.23
N GLY A 102 -2.18 27.20 -10.28
CA GLY A 102 -2.83 28.49 -10.13
C GLY A 102 -3.22 28.89 -8.72
N ALA A 103 -2.80 28.14 -7.70
CA ALA A 103 -3.08 28.47 -6.30
C ALA A 103 -2.45 29.81 -5.91
N PRO A 104 -3.21 30.77 -5.32
CA PRO A 104 -2.69 32.08 -4.94
C PRO A 104 -1.60 32.00 -3.85
N ASP A 105 -1.74 31.08 -2.91
CA ASP A 105 -0.76 30.80 -1.85
C ASP A 105 -0.24 29.38 -2.01
N LEU A 106 0.63 29.18 -2.97
CA LEU A 106 1.12 27.84 -3.32
C LEU A 106 1.78 27.15 -2.12
N MET A 107 2.66 27.82 -1.38
CA MET A 107 3.36 27.19 -0.28
C MET A 107 2.40 26.86 0.89
N GLY A 108 1.43 27.72 1.17
CA GLY A 108 0.40 27.44 2.17
C GLY A 108 -0.43 26.21 1.82
N GLU A 109 -0.82 26.05 0.55
CA GLU A 109 -1.52 24.88 0.05
C GLU A 109 -0.66 23.61 0.10
N ILE A 110 0.62 23.71 -0.24
CA ILE A 110 1.56 22.59 -0.14
C ILE A 110 1.68 22.12 1.31
N LEU A 111 1.84 23.04 2.26
CA LEU A 111 1.92 22.68 3.68
C LEU A 111 0.65 21.98 4.18
N ALA A 112 -0.52 22.43 3.73
CA ALA A 112 -1.78 21.78 4.06
C ALA A 112 -1.85 20.34 3.49
N ILE A 113 -1.34 20.12 2.29
CA ILE A 113 -1.24 18.78 1.70
C ILE A 113 -0.28 17.91 2.51
N ILE A 114 0.88 18.40 2.86
CA ILE A 114 1.88 17.66 3.66
C ILE A 114 1.27 17.21 5.00
N ASP A 115 0.49 18.06 5.66
CA ASP A 115 -0.19 17.67 6.91
C ASP A 115 -1.15 16.50 6.69
N ARG A 116 -1.92 16.51 5.60
CA ARG A 116 -2.81 15.40 5.24
C ARG A 116 -2.02 14.13 4.87
N GLU A 117 -0.90 14.29 4.21
CA GLU A 117 -0.03 13.18 3.84
C GLU A 117 0.62 12.51 5.05
N THR A 118 0.87 13.25 6.11
CA THR A 118 1.33 12.67 7.38
C THR A 118 0.28 11.69 7.94
N MET A 119 -1.00 12.07 7.88
CA MET A 119 -2.09 11.17 8.29
C MET A 119 -2.19 9.95 7.36
N PHE A 120 -2.06 10.15 6.07
CA PHE A 120 -2.05 9.06 5.09
C PHE A 120 -0.92 8.05 5.36
N LYS A 121 0.28 8.54 5.62
CA LYS A 121 1.43 7.68 5.97
C LYS A 121 1.14 6.85 7.21
N GLY A 122 0.49 7.43 8.20
CA GLY A 122 0.05 6.70 9.41
C GLY A 122 -0.92 5.58 9.09
N LEU A 123 -1.91 5.82 8.23
CA LEU A 123 -2.85 4.78 7.77
C LEU A 123 -2.13 3.68 7.02
N PHE A 124 -1.21 4.05 6.13
CA PHE A 124 -0.43 3.11 5.33
C PHE A 124 0.46 2.22 6.22
N ASP A 125 1.17 2.81 7.16
CA ASP A 125 2.03 2.08 8.10
C ASP A 125 1.21 1.12 8.97
N HIS A 126 0.07 1.56 9.48
CA HIS A 126 -0.81 0.73 10.30
C HIS A 126 -1.29 -0.50 9.51
N HIS A 127 -1.69 -0.30 8.27
CA HIS A 127 -2.10 -1.37 7.37
C HIS A 127 -0.93 -2.34 7.08
N ALA A 128 0.24 -1.81 6.78
CA ALA A 128 1.44 -2.62 6.51
C ALA A 128 1.83 -3.49 7.72
N VAL A 129 1.75 -2.93 8.92
CA VAL A 129 2.03 -3.67 10.17
C VAL A 129 1.01 -4.80 10.37
N ARG A 130 -0.26 -4.59 10.05
CA ARG A 130 -1.29 -5.64 10.14
C ARG A 130 -1.00 -6.77 9.17
N GLU A 131 -0.60 -6.48 7.96
CA GLU A 131 -0.22 -7.51 6.99
C GLU A 131 1.02 -8.27 7.44
N GLN A 132 2.03 -7.56 7.91
CA GLN A 132 3.29 -8.15 8.39
C GLN A 132 3.07 -9.07 9.60
N ASN A 133 2.22 -8.66 10.52
CA ASN A 133 2.05 -9.39 11.80
C ASN A 133 0.95 -10.44 11.75
N ILE A 134 -0.01 -10.32 10.86
CA ILE A 134 -1.19 -11.20 10.81
C ILE A 134 -1.33 -11.90 9.47
N LEU A 135 -1.53 -11.16 8.38
CA LEU A 135 -1.90 -11.76 7.10
C LEU A 135 -0.84 -12.72 6.58
N PHE A 136 0.38 -12.25 6.39
CA PHE A 136 1.45 -13.07 5.79
C PHE A 136 1.87 -14.23 6.67
N PRO A 137 2.06 -14.08 8.00
CA PRO A 137 2.37 -15.24 8.86
C PRO A 137 1.28 -16.32 8.84
N ARG A 138 0.03 -15.91 8.87
CA ARG A 138 -1.09 -16.87 8.85
C ARG A 138 -1.25 -17.54 7.49
N LEU A 139 -1.03 -16.82 6.39
CA LEU A 139 -0.99 -17.42 5.06
C LEU A 139 0.19 -18.38 4.92
N ASP A 140 1.37 -18.02 5.41
CA ASP A 140 2.54 -18.91 5.41
C ASP A 140 2.23 -20.19 6.15
N ALA A 141 1.55 -20.11 7.28
CA ALA A 141 1.21 -21.26 8.11
C ALA A 141 0.18 -22.21 7.47
N CYS A 142 -0.68 -21.71 6.59
CA CYS A 142 -1.76 -22.51 5.98
C CYS A 142 -1.50 -22.87 4.50
N THR A 143 -0.31 -22.59 3.99
CA THR A 143 0.08 -22.89 2.61
C THR A 143 1.34 -23.73 2.55
N THR A 144 1.53 -24.48 1.46
CA THR A 144 2.76 -25.20 1.20
C THR A 144 3.80 -24.31 0.52
N ALA A 145 5.06 -24.69 0.56
CA ALA A 145 6.13 -23.96 -0.14
C ALA A 145 5.86 -23.85 -1.65
N THR A 146 5.30 -24.89 -2.25
CA THR A 146 4.94 -24.90 -3.67
C THR A 146 3.80 -23.90 -3.96
N GLU A 147 2.79 -23.86 -3.10
CA GLU A 147 1.70 -22.91 -3.22
C GLU A 147 2.21 -21.46 -3.12
N ARG A 148 3.08 -21.19 -2.15
CA ARG A 148 3.67 -19.85 -1.97
C ARG A 148 4.54 -19.44 -3.16
N ALA A 149 5.30 -20.35 -3.72
CA ALA A 149 6.09 -20.07 -4.91
C ALA A 149 5.21 -19.62 -6.08
N LYS A 150 4.07 -20.29 -6.29
CA LYS A 150 3.09 -19.90 -7.33
C LYS A 150 2.46 -18.55 -7.05
N LEU A 151 2.12 -18.26 -5.79
CA LEU A 151 1.54 -16.98 -5.40
C LEU A 151 2.54 -15.84 -5.64
N LEU A 152 3.79 -16.02 -5.29
CA LEU A 152 4.84 -15.02 -5.53
C LEU A 152 5.12 -14.82 -7.02
N GLU A 153 5.03 -15.87 -7.84
CA GLU A 153 5.15 -15.77 -9.28
C GLU A 153 4.01 -14.94 -9.89
N GLN A 154 2.77 -15.14 -9.45
CA GLN A 154 1.62 -14.35 -9.87
C GLN A 154 1.77 -12.88 -9.49
N HIS A 155 2.35 -12.60 -8.34
CA HIS A 155 2.58 -11.25 -7.85
C HIS A 155 3.50 -10.43 -8.75
N VAL A 156 4.54 -11.06 -9.31
CA VAL A 156 5.51 -10.40 -10.20
C VAL A 156 4.92 -10.06 -11.58
N ARG A 157 3.83 -10.71 -11.96
CA ARG A 157 3.17 -10.46 -13.23
C ARG A 157 2.19 -9.31 -13.16
#